data_0d935ae3aaf2dcf8dc896e7e21c71586
#
_entry.id   0d935ae3aaf2dcf8dc896e7e21c71586
#
_cell.length_a   1.000
_cell.length_b   1.000
_cell.length_c   1.000
_cell.angle_alpha   90.00
_cell.angle_beta   90.00
_cell.angle_gamma   90.00
#
_symmetry.space_group_name_H-M   'P 1'
#
loop_
_entity.id
_entity.type
_entity.pdbx_description
1 polymer ?
#
loop_
_entity_poly.entity_id
_entity_poly.type
_entity_poly.pdbx_seq_one_letter_code
_entity_poly.pdbx_strand_id
1 'polypeptide(L)'
;MNALVAATTGLSLGISADAIRTGLAGYSGIENRFTVVDAGGVRVVKDYISHPTGMRRVLAAAKTLSNGPITAVFKPYRFTMIHYLGDEYAVAFKDADRVVITELYTAGEVPIPGVNAPWLCDMIRNNGTPVDFIPEMDDIVGHLESLLPSVSDASGDTPQVIFFGGDDLFRLADGLIERLGSA
;
A
#
# COMPACT_ATOMS: atom_id res chain seq x y z
N MET A 1 -16.01 -6.58 6.94
CA MET A 1 -16.56 -7.88 6.53
C MET A 1 -16.04 -9.02 7.41
N ASN A 2 -14.75 -9.15 7.66
CA ASN A 2 -14.16 -10.24 8.46
C ASN A 2 -14.69 -10.29 9.91
N ALA A 3 -14.85 -9.13 10.58
CA ALA A 3 -15.44 -9.07 11.91
C ALA A 3 -16.90 -9.57 11.95
N LEU A 4 -17.69 -9.30 10.90
CA LEU A 4 -19.06 -9.79 10.79
C LEU A 4 -19.07 -11.32 10.63
N VAL A 5 -18.19 -11.87 9.80
CA VAL A 5 -18.06 -13.33 9.64
C VAL A 5 -17.66 -13.98 10.97
N ALA A 6 -16.65 -13.43 11.67
CA ALA A 6 -16.23 -13.92 12.96
C ALA A 6 -17.38 -13.88 14.01
N ALA A 7 -18.13 -12.78 14.04
CA ALA A 7 -19.26 -12.63 14.94
C ALA A 7 -20.37 -13.65 14.63
N THR A 8 -20.73 -13.79 13.34
CA THR A 8 -21.78 -14.74 12.93
C THR A 8 -21.37 -16.18 13.24
N THR A 9 -20.12 -16.56 12.95
CA THR A 9 -19.60 -17.89 13.28
C THR A 9 -19.60 -18.11 14.79
N GLY A 10 -19.14 -17.14 15.58
CA GLY A 10 -19.15 -17.23 17.02
C GLY A 10 -20.55 -17.46 17.59
N LEU A 11 -21.55 -16.69 17.13
CA LEU A 11 -22.96 -16.85 17.54
C LEU A 11 -23.50 -18.24 17.15
N SER A 12 -23.16 -18.73 15.94
CA SER A 12 -23.63 -20.06 15.51
C SER A 12 -23.03 -21.22 16.32
N LEU A 13 -21.85 -20.98 16.93
CA LEU A 13 -21.19 -21.92 17.85
C LEU A 13 -21.62 -21.72 19.32
N GLY A 14 -22.59 -20.85 19.61
CA GLY A 14 -23.09 -20.61 20.95
C GLY A 14 -22.18 -19.70 21.81
N ILE A 15 -21.22 -19.02 21.23
CA ILE A 15 -20.38 -18.04 21.95
C ILE A 15 -21.24 -16.81 22.27
N SER A 16 -21.15 -16.30 23.51
CA SER A 16 -21.92 -15.13 23.91
C SER A 16 -21.49 -13.87 23.14
N ALA A 17 -22.45 -12.97 22.90
CA ALA A 17 -22.19 -11.69 22.23
C ALA A 17 -21.13 -10.84 22.96
N ASP A 18 -21.06 -10.92 24.29
CA ASP A 18 -20.08 -10.21 25.09
C ASP A 18 -18.66 -10.77 24.90
N ALA A 19 -18.51 -12.09 24.84
CA ALA A 19 -17.23 -12.72 24.56
C ALA A 19 -16.74 -12.38 23.13
N ILE A 20 -17.67 -12.40 22.15
CA ILE A 20 -17.36 -12.00 20.77
C ILE A 20 -16.92 -10.52 20.71
N ARG A 21 -17.65 -9.64 21.38
CA ARG A 21 -17.32 -8.20 21.45
C ARG A 21 -15.94 -7.98 22.07
N THR A 22 -15.66 -8.65 23.17
CA THR A 22 -14.36 -8.57 23.86
C THR A 22 -13.24 -9.08 22.97
N GLY A 23 -13.41 -10.22 22.31
CA GLY A 23 -12.42 -10.79 21.38
C GLY A 23 -12.17 -9.88 20.17
N LEU A 24 -13.20 -9.29 19.58
CA LEU A 24 -13.06 -8.35 18.46
C LEU A 24 -12.41 -7.04 18.88
N ALA A 25 -12.71 -6.52 20.08
CA ALA A 25 -12.11 -5.29 20.60
C ALA A 25 -10.62 -5.47 20.96
N GLY A 26 -10.24 -6.67 21.40
CA GLY A 26 -8.83 -7.01 21.70
C GLY A 26 -8.00 -7.42 20.47
N TYR A 27 -8.61 -7.49 19.29
CA TYR A 27 -7.88 -7.88 18.08
C TYR A 27 -7.08 -6.73 17.50
N SER A 28 -5.75 -6.83 17.58
CA SER A 28 -4.80 -5.80 17.14
C SER A 28 -4.45 -5.83 15.64
N GLY A 29 -5.07 -6.73 14.88
CA GLY A 29 -4.78 -6.90 13.45
C GLY A 29 -3.80 -8.05 13.17
N ILE A 30 -3.39 -8.13 11.91
CA ILE A 30 -2.38 -9.06 11.43
C ILE A 30 -1.22 -8.22 10.91
N GLU A 31 0.01 -8.64 11.20
CA GLU A 31 1.20 -8.01 10.67
C GLU A 31 1.14 -7.89 9.14
N ASN A 32 1.62 -6.78 8.61
CA ASN A 32 1.58 -6.47 7.17
C ASN A 32 0.17 -6.45 6.53
N ARG A 33 -0.86 -6.18 7.34
CA ARG A 33 -2.23 -5.89 6.89
C ARG A 33 -2.66 -4.56 7.47
N PHE A 34 -2.48 -3.49 6.71
CA PHE A 34 -2.66 -2.10 7.15
C PHE A 34 -1.88 -1.80 8.44
N THR A 35 -0.64 -2.29 8.50
CA THR A 35 0.27 -1.97 9.61
C THR A 35 0.76 -0.55 9.47
N VAL A 36 0.56 0.27 10.49
CA VAL A 36 0.90 1.70 10.49
C VAL A 36 2.05 1.95 11.46
N VAL A 37 3.07 2.65 11.00
CA VAL A 37 4.22 3.12 11.80
C VAL A 37 4.45 4.60 11.52
N ASP A 38 4.46 5.43 12.55
CA ASP A 38 4.81 6.86 12.44
C ASP A 38 6.30 7.03 12.75
N ALA A 39 7.08 7.61 11.85
CA ALA A 39 8.52 7.85 11.98
C ALA A 39 8.91 9.17 11.31
N GLY A 40 9.68 10.02 12.00
CA GLY A 40 10.20 11.29 11.46
C GLY A 40 9.12 12.22 10.89
N GLY A 41 7.92 12.22 11.45
CA GLY A 41 6.79 13.01 10.95
C GLY A 41 6.09 12.43 9.71
N VAL A 42 6.46 11.23 9.28
CA VAL A 42 5.88 10.51 8.15
C VAL A 42 5.14 9.28 8.65
N ARG A 43 3.98 8.99 8.08
CA ARG A 43 3.24 7.75 8.33
C ARG A 43 3.58 6.71 7.27
N VAL A 44 4.19 5.61 7.68
CA VAL A 44 4.50 4.48 6.80
C VAL A 44 3.48 3.38 7.02
N VAL A 45 2.84 2.93 5.94
CA VAL A 45 1.83 1.87 5.97
C VAL A 45 2.31 0.68 5.15
N LYS A 46 2.20 -0.52 5.72
CA LYS A 46 2.49 -1.80 5.03
C LYS A 46 1.21 -2.59 4.83
N ASP A 47 0.89 -2.97 3.59
CA ASP A 47 -0.25 -3.83 3.28
C ASP A 47 0.09 -4.87 2.20
N TYR A 48 -0.17 -6.14 2.49
CA TYR A 48 0.12 -7.28 1.60
C TYR A 48 -0.85 -7.37 0.40
N ILE A 49 -1.75 -6.40 0.25
CA ILE A 49 -2.70 -6.37 -0.85
C ILE A 49 -2.01 -6.03 -2.17
N SER A 50 -2.32 -6.80 -3.22
CA SER A 50 -1.88 -6.54 -4.59
C SER A 50 -3.05 -6.39 -5.57
N HIS A 51 -4.27 -6.74 -5.17
CA HIS A 51 -5.45 -6.61 -6.02
C HIS A 51 -5.99 -5.17 -6.02
N PRO A 52 -6.28 -4.57 -7.20
CA PRO A 52 -6.65 -3.15 -7.32
C PRO A 52 -7.85 -2.73 -6.48
N THR A 53 -8.87 -3.59 -6.36
CA THR A 53 -10.04 -3.32 -5.49
C THR A 53 -9.66 -3.16 -4.02
N GLY A 54 -8.70 -3.95 -3.54
CA GLY A 54 -8.21 -3.85 -2.16
C GLY A 54 -7.35 -2.62 -1.96
N MET A 55 -6.44 -2.33 -2.91
CA MET A 55 -5.57 -1.14 -2.88
C MET A 55 -6.39 0.15 -2.80
N ARG A 56 -7.45 0.27 -3.59
CA ARG A 56 -8.39 1.41 -3.51
C ARG A 56 -8.97 1.60 -2.11
N ARG A 57 -9.34 0.50 -1.44
CA ARG A 57 -9.90 0.56 -0.08
C ARG A 57 -8.87 0.97 0.96
N VAL A 58 -7.63 0.51 0.80
CA VAL A 58 -6.51 0.90 1.67
C VAL A 58 -6.22 2.39 1.50
N LEU A 59 -6.12 2.90 0.26
CA LEU A 59 -5.89 4.32 -0.03
C LEU A 59 -7.03 5.19 0.50
N ALA A 60 -8.28 4.79 0.31
CA ALA A 60 -9.43 5.50 0.85
C ALA A 60 -9.42 5.52 2.40
N ALA A 61 -9.02 4.43 3.05
CA ALA A 61 -8.85 4.40 4.50
C ALA A 61 -7.71 5.32 4.95
N ALA A 62 -6.58 5.33 4.25
CA ALA A 62 -5.45 6.20 4.55
C ALA A 62 -5.84 7.69 4.51
N LYS A 63 -6.66 8.12 3.55
CA LYS A 63 -7.20 9.49 3.50
C LYS A 63 -8.01 9.88 4.73
N THR A 64 -8.58 8.92 5.46
CA THR A 64 -9.30 9.23 6.70
C THR A 64 -8.38 9.43 7.90
N LEU A 65 -7.11 9.04 7.79
CA LEU A 65 -6.13 9.14 8.87
C LEU A 65 -5.35 10.46 8.86
N SER A 66 -5.17 11.06 7.69
CA SER A 66 -4.47 12.34 7.51
C SER A 66 -4.92 12.98 6.20
N ASN A 67 -4.88 14.31 6.12
CA ASN A 67 -5.05 15.08 4.89
C ASN A 67 -3.71 15.26 4.13
N GLY A 68 -2.60 14.81 4.70
CA GLY A 68 -1.28 14.89 4.08
C GLY A 68 -1.18 14.08 2.78
N PRO A 69 -0.17 14.39 1.95
CA PRO A 69 0.02 13.73 0.67
C PRO A 69 0.27 12.22 0.85
N ILE A 70 -0.27 11.42 -0.08
CA ILE A 70 -0.12 9.96 -0.11
C ILE A 70 0.78 9.56 -1.28
N THR A 71 1.92 8.95 -0.98
CA THR A 71 2.76 8.26 -1.95
C THR A 71 2.53 6.75 -1.83
N ALA A 72 2.03 6.12 -2.88
CA ALA A 72 1.86 4.67 -2.95
C ALA A 72 3.10 4.03 -3.59
N VAL A 73 3.66 3.00 -2.98
CA VAL A 73 4.75 2.18 -3.54
C VAL A 73 4.18 0.83 -3.90
N PHE A 74 4.31 0.44 -5.16
CA PHE A 74 3.72 -0.81 -5.65
C PHE A 74 4.71 -1.62 -6.48
N LYS A 75 4.82 -2.91 -6.13
CA LYS A 75 5.50 -3.91 -6.96
C LYS A 75 4.46 -4.74 -7.71
N PRO A 76 4.34 -4.58 -9.03
CA PRO A 76 3.41 -5.37 -9.81
C PRO A 76 3.75 -6.87 -9.72
N TYR A 77 2.73 -7.70 -9.68
CA TYR A 77 2.85 -9.13 -9.49
C TYR A 77 2.19 -9.87 -10.64
N ARG A 78 2.97 -10.69 -11.36
CA ARG A 78 2.54 -11.52 -12.50
C ARG A 78 2.08 -10.74 -13.73
N PHE A 79 2.52 -11.18 -14.90
CA PHE A 79 2.07 -10.64 -16.18
C PHE A 79 0.57 -10.80 -16.39
N THR A 80 0.03 -11.98 -16.07
CA THR A 80 -1.40 -12.27 -16.17
C THR A 80 -2.23 -11.33 -15.33
N MET A 81 -1.79 -11.02 -14.11
CA MET A 81 -2.53 -10.16 -13.20
C MET A 81 -2.63 -8.73 -13.72
N ILE A 82 -1.49 -8.14 -14.15
CA ILE A 82 -1.52 -6.78 -14.68
C ILE A 82 -2.19 -6.71 -16.07
N HIS A 83 -2.14 -7.79 -16.86
CA HIS A 83 -2.81 -7.84 -18.15
C HIS A 83 -4.33 -7.82 -18.00
N TYR A 84 -4.89 -8.70 -17.17
CA TYR A 84 -6.34 -8.81 -17.02
C TYR A 84 -6.97 -7.73 -16.14
N LEU A 85 -6.21 -7.13 -15.22
CA LEU A 85 -6.69 -6.10 -14.31
C LEU A 85 -6.12 -4.71 -14.61
N GLY A 86 -5.51 -4.50 -15.78
CA GLY A 86 -4.84 -3.27 -16.15
C GLY A 86 -5.73 -2.04 -16.00
N ASP A 87 -6.96 -2.10 -16.51
CA ASP A 87 -7.93 -1.01 -16.39
C ASP A 87 -8.34 -0.72 -14.95
N GLU A 88 -8.42 -1.76 -14.11
CA GLU A 88 -8.70 -1.61 -12.69
C GLU A 88 -7.50 -1.00 -11.94
N TYR A 89 -6.26 -1.39 -12.29
CA TYR A 89 -5.06 -0.78 -11.74
C TYR A 89 -4.92 0.68 -12.17
N ALA A 90 -5.26 1.00 -13.43
CA ALA A 90 -5.18 2.36 -13.96
C ALA A 90 -5.96 3.38 -13.11
N VAL A 91 -7.02 2.95 -12.43
CA VAL A 91 -7.86 3.79 -11.57
C VAL A 91 -7.71 3.50 -10.08
N ALA A 92 -6.91 2.49 -9.72
CA ALA A 92 -6.79 2.07 -8.31
C ALA A 92 -6.11 3.12 -7.42
N PHE A 93 -5.27 3.95 -8.01
CA PHE A 93 -4.43 4.91 -7.31
C PHE A 93 -4.99 6.34 -7.26
N LYS A 94 -6.25 6.56 -7.61
CA LYS A 94 -6.86 7.90 -7.64
C LYS A 94 -6.82 8.66 -6.31
N ASP A 95 -6.71 7.93 -5.21
CA ASP A 95 -6.60 8.51 -3.88
C ASP A 95 -5.14 8.73 -3.43
N ALA A 96 -4.17 8.37 -4.26
CA ALA A 96 -2.76 8.69 -4.07
C ALA A 96 -2.39 9.95 -4.87
N ASP A 97 -1.52 10.78 -4.30
CA ASP A 97 -0.98 11.97 -4.97
C ASP A 97 0.17 11.61 -5.91
N ARG A 98 0.84 10.48 -5.62
CA ARG A 98 1.93 9.91 -6.43
C ARG A 98 2.01 8.40 -6.26
N VAL A 99 2.48 7.72 -7.29
CA VAL A 99 2.78 6.29 -7.26
C VAL A 99 4.24 6.05 -7.64
N VAL A 100 4.93 5.22 -6.88
CA VAL A 100 6.24 4.66 -7.23
C VAL A 100 6.04 3.20 -7.62
N ILE A 101 6.40 2.84 -8.83
CA ILE A 101 6.29 1.46 -9.34
C ILE A 101 7.70 0.93 -9.61
N THR A 102 7.98 -0.26 -9.10
CA THR A 102 9.22 -1.00 -9.38
C THR A 102 9.01 -2.04 -10.48
N GLU A 103 10.07 -2.79 -10.80
CA GLU A 103 9.99 -3.85 -11.79
C GLU A 103 9.00 -4.93 -11.36
N LEU A 104 8.36 -5.56 -12.36
CA LEU A 104 7.37 -6.60 -12.16
C LEU A 104 8.01 -7.89 -11.62
N TYR A 105 7.40 -8.46 -10.59
CA TYR A 105 7.73 -9.81 -10.15
C TYR A 105 6.96 -10.85 -10.95
N THR A 106 7.68 -11.59 -11.76
CA THR A 106 7.09 -12.52 -12.76
C THR A 106 6.45 -13.76 -12.14
N ALA A 107 6.88 -14.17 -10.96
CA ALA A 107 6.49 -15.45 -10.32
C ALA A 107 6.65 -16.68 -11.24
N GLY A 108 7.64 -16.63 -12.15
CA GLY A 108 7.90 -17.70 -13.11
C GLY A 108 6.95 -17.74 -14.33
N GLU A 109 6.08 -16.74 -14.48
CA GLU A 109 5.22 -16.65 -15.68
C GLU A 109 6.02 -16.29 -16.93
N VAL A 110 5.58 -16.79 -18.07
CA VAL A 110 6.10 -16.39 -19.39
C VAL A 110 5.63 -14.96 -19.69
N PRO A 111 6.53 -14.08 -20.19
CA PRO A 111 6.16 -12.72 -20.55
C PRO A 111 5.02 -12.68 -21.57
N ILE A 112 4.07 -11.75 -21.35
CA ILE A 112 3.02 -11.43 -22.30
C ILE A 112 3.49 -10.25 -23.15
N PRO A 113 3.54 -10.34 -24.49
CA PRO A 113 4.02 -9.24 -25.33
C PRO A 113 3.29 -7.92 -25.04
N GLY A 114 4.05 -6.85 -24.81
CA GLY A 114 3.53 -5.51 -24.52
C GLY A 114 3.08 -5.29 -23.06
N VAL A 115 3.06 -6.33 -22.23
CA VAL A 115 2.68 -6.25 -20.81
C VAL A 115 3.94 -6.21 -19.94
N ASN A 116 4.18 -5.07 -19.29
CA ASN A 116 5.34 -4.86 -18.41
C ASN A 116 5.04 -3.72 -17.41
N ALA A 117 5.96 -3.44 -16.49
CA ALA A 117 5.78 -2.38 -15.52
C ALA A 117 5.67 -0.97 -16.16
N PRO A 118 6.48 -0.58 -17.16
CA PRO A 118 6.29 0.69 -17.88
C PRO A 118 4.91 0.84 -18.51
N TRP A 119 4.38 -0.21 -19.15
CA TRP A 119 3.02 -0.19 -19.71
C TRP A 119 1.97 0.12 -18.63
N LEU A 120 2.09 -0.52 -17.46
CA LEU A 120 1.18 -0.22 -16.34
C LEU A 120 1.33 1.22 -15.84
N CYS A 121 2.56 1.73 -15.77
CA CYS A 121 2.82 3.12 -15.42
C CYS A 121 2.09 4.09 -16.35
N ASP A 122 2.15 3.84 -17.66
CA ASP A 122 1.48 4.70 -18.64
C ASP A 122 -0.03 4.64 -18.50
N MET A 123 -0.61 3.48 -18.24
CA MET A 123 -2.04 3.35 -17.96
C MET A 123 -2.48 4.18 -16.75
N ILE A 124 -1.71 4.16 -15.67
CA ILE A 124 -2.01 4.92 -14.45
C ILE A 124 -1.85 6.43 -14.71
N ARG A 125 -0.77 6.86 -15.38
CA ARG A 125 -0.54 8.27 -15.76
C ARG A 125 -1.66 8.83 -16.63
N ASN A 126 -2.11 8.05 -17.61
CA ASN A 126 -3.21 8.43 -18.51
C ASN A 126 -4.55 8.60 -17.78
N ASN A 127 -4.68 8.02 -16.57
CA ASN A 127 -5.83 8.19 -15.69
C ASN A 127 -5.63 9.28 -14.62
N GLY A 128 -4.56 10.08 -14.73
CA GLY A 128 -4.36 11.31 -13.97
C GLY A 128 -3.55 11.19 -12.69
N THR A 129 -3.03 10.01 -12.35
CA THR A 129 -2.16 9.85 -11.17
C THR A 129 -0.68 9.91 -11.61
N PRO A 130 0.16 10.81 -11.04
CA PRO A 130 1.60 10.86 -11.29
C PRO A 130 2.28 9.53 -10.91
N VAL A 131 3.16 9.02 -11.79
CA VAL A 131 3.88 7.77 -11.56
C VAL A 131 5.36 7.93 -11.84
N ASP A 132 6.20 7.50 -10.89
CA ASP A 132 7.64 7.32 -11.06
C ASP A 132 7.92 5.82 -11.22
N PHE A 133 8.66 5.45 -12.27
CA PHE A 133 9.12 4.09 -12.47
C PHE A 133 10.55 3.96 -11.96
N ILE A 134 10.75 3.19 -10.91
CA ILE A 134 12.05 2.93 -10.28
C ILE A 134 12.28 1.40 -10.31
N PRO A 135 12.93 0.88 -11.34
CA PRO A 135 13.07 -0.56 -11.52
C PRO A 135 13.89 -1.22 -10.41
N GLU A 136 14.96 -0.54 -9.95
CA GLU A 136 15.86 -1.06 -8.95
C GLU A 136 15.31 -0.79 -7.53
N MET A 137 15.11 -1.87 -6.78
CA MET A 137 14.54 -1.79 -5.42
C MET A 137 15.38 -0.94 -4.47
N ASP A 138 16.71 -0.98 -4.61
CA ASP A 138 17.65 -0.26 -3.72
C ASP A 138 17.55 1.26 -3.88
N ASP A 139 17.06 1.74 -5.02
CA ASP A 139 16.92 3.18 -5.30
C ASP A 139 15.62 3.77 -4.72
N ILE A 140 14.64 2.93 -4.37
CA ILE A 140 13.31 3.36 -3.95
C ILE A 140 13.36 4.22 -2.68
N VAL A 141 14.11 3.80 -1.66
CA VAL A 141 14.15 4.52 -0.38
C VAL A 141 14.74 5.92 -0.56
N GLY A 142 15.87 6.04 -1.30
CA GLY A 142 16.46 7.35 -1.59
C GLY A 142 15.54 8.25 -2.42
N HIS A 143 14.79 7.67 -3.37
CA HIS A 143 13.80 8.40 -4.14
C HIS A 143 12.66 8.90 -3.24
N LEU A 144 12.12 8.05 -2.37
CA LEU A 144 11.06 8.44 -1.42
C LEU A 144 11.50 9.58 -0.50
N GLU A 145 12.73 9.51 0.05
CA GLU A 145 13.28 10.59 0.87
C GLU A 145 13.31 11.93 0.12
N SER A 146 13.62 11.92 -1.18
CA SER A 146 13.61 13.13 -2.01
C SER A 146 12.22 13.71 -2.26
N LEU A 147 11.18 12.90 -2.14
CA LEU A 147 9.78 13.32 -2.32
C LEU A 147 9.12 13.82 -1.03
N LEU A 148 9.67 13.42 0.12
CA LEU A 148 9.10 13.80 1.40
C LEU A 148 9.44 15.27 1.69
N PRO A 149 8.47 16.07 2.16
CA PRO A 149 8.75 17.43 2.58
C PRO A 149 9.75 17.41 3.76
N SER A 150 10.68 18.36 3.78
CA SER A 150 11.50 18.57 4.98
C SER A 150 10.56 18.84 6.16
N VAL A 151 10.83 18.23 7.31
CA VAL A 151 10.00 18.16 8.55
C VAL A 151 9.48 19.51 9.07
N SER A 152 9.77 20.63 8.40
CA SER A 152 9.41 21.99 8.79
C SER A 152 8.10 22.53 8.24
N ASP A 153 7.36 21.78 7.42
CA ASP A 153 6.07 22.26 6.91
C ASP A 153 4.98 22.13 7.98
N ALA A 154 4.73 23.26 8.64
CA ALA A 154 3.81 23.44 9.76
C ALA A 154 2.32 23.31 9.39
N SER A 155 1.96 22.59 8.31
CA SER A 155 0.55 22.41 7.89
C SER A 155 -0.24 21.47 8.79
N GLY A 156 0.45 20.67 9.63
CA GLY A 156 -0.22 19.68 10.50
C GLY A 156 -0.68 18.41 9.76
N ASP A 157 -0.47 18.34 8.46
CA ASP A 157 -0.89 17.21 7.63
C ASP A 157 0.27 16.21 7.48
N THR A 158 0.17 15.06 8.13
CA THR A 158 1.20 14.03 8.10
C THR A 158 1.25 13.34 6.73
N PRO A 159 2.37 13.44 5.98
CA PRO A 159 2.54 12.70 4.73
C PRO A 159 2.52 11.20 4.99
N GLN A 160 2.03 10.45 4.01
CA GLN A 160 1.87 9.00 4.11
C GLN A 160 2.61 8.29 2.98
N VAL A 161 3.35 7.23 3.30
CA VAL A 161 3.94 6.31 2.32
C VAL A 161 3.33 4.94 2.53
N ILE A 162 2.67 4.41 1.49
CA ILE A 162 1.94 3.15 1.57
C ILE A 162 2.57 2.11 0.66
N PHE A 163 3.10 1.04 1.23
CA PHE A 163 3.72 -0.06 0.51
C PHE A 163 2.72 -1.18 0.24
N PHE A 164 2.51 -1.47 -1.06
CA PHE A 164 1.65 -2.53 -1.56
C PHE A 164 2.48 -3.65 -2.16
N GLY A 165 2.62 -4.78 -1.48
CA GLY A 165 3.39 -5.90 -1.99
C GLY A 165 3.78 -6.94 -0.96
N GLY A 166 4.91 -7.60 -1.18
CA GLY A 166 5.45 -8.67 -0.35
C GLY A 166 6.61 -8.23 0.56
N ASP A 167 7.26 -9.23 1.15
CA ASP A 167 8.30 -9.06 2.16
C ASP A 167 9.52 -8.25 1.70
N ASP A 168 9.83 -8.27 0.41
CA ASP A 168 10.90 -7.48 -0.19
C ASP A 168 10.60 -5.97 -0.14
N LEU A 169 9.36 -5.56 -0.46
CA LEU A 169 8.91 -4.18 -0.28
C LEU A 169 8.81 -3.78 1.19
N PHE A 170 8.43 -4.71 2.07
CA PHE A 170 8.34 -4.40 3.50
C PHE A 170 9.70 -4.16 4.14
N ARG A 171 10.76 -4.83 3.66
CA ARG A 171 12.13 -4.50 4.04
C ARG A 171 12.53 -3.08 3.65
N LEU A 172 12.08 -2.59 2.49
CA LEU A 172 12.30 -1.18 2.11
C LEU A 172 11.51 -0.23 3.01
N ALA A 173 10.27 -0.60 3.37
CA ALA A 173 9.48 0.18 4.33
C ALA A 173 10.17 0.27 5.69
N ASP A 174 10.73 -0.84 6.19
CA ASP A 174 11.47 -0.87 7.44
C ASP A 174 12.76 -0.02 7.35
N GLY A 175 13.49 -0.11 6.23
CA GLY A 175 14.66 0.74 5.98
C GLY A 175 14.31 2.24 5.90
N LEU A 176 13.16 2.61 5.34
CA LEU A 176 12.67 4.00 5.35
C LEU A 176 12.35 4.45 6.77
N ILE A 177 11.66 3.62 7.56
CA ILE A 177 11.33 3.92 8.97
C ILE A 177 12.60 4.17 9.79
N GLU A 178 13.62 3.31 9.64
CA GLU A 178 14.89 3.47 10.34
C GLU A 178 15.60 4.78 10.00
N ARG A 179 15.62 5.16 8.72
CA ARG A 179 16.24 6.43 8.27
C ARG A 179 15.48 7.64 8.79
N LEU A 180 14.15 7.63 8.70
CA LEU A 180 13.29 8.72 9.20
C LEU A 180 13.37 8.86 10.74
N GLY A 181 13.53 7.76 11.46
CA GLY A 181 13.67 7.76 12.91
C GLY A 181 15.06 8.18 13.41
N SER A 182 16.06 8.23 12.52
CA SER A 182 17.45 8.59 12.83
C SER A 182 17.78 10.04 12.47
N ALA A 183 16.89 10.74 11.79
CA ALA A 183 17.01 12.14 11.37
C ALA A 183 16.33 13.07 12.38
#